data_6273cb97a076978fda76d909ba7215bd
#
_entry.id   6273cb97a076978fda76d909ba7215bd
#
_cell.length_a   1.000
_cell.length_b   1.000
_cell.length_c   1.000
_cell.angle_alpha   90.00
_cell.angle_beta   90.00
_cell.angle_gamma   90.00
#
_symmetry.space_group_name_H-M   'P 1'
#
loop_
_entity.id
_entity.type
_entity.pdbx_description
1 polymer ?
#
loop_
_entity_poly.entity_id
_entity_poly.type
_entity_poly.pdbx_seq_one_letter_code
_entity_poly.pdbx_strand_id
1 'polypeptide(L)'
;MKIDSIKIHKSIKKTVVILERLYYNRKLYLGGIKQMENKKLTWKHYLGIAVVAVLVIYFVIGFYFSKKFFWGTKINGMNVAGKTADEVVEIFNKNASDYSLTIKERKGKTETLTSDQVKTKFEGADEIKQIKEDQGSFGWIKGLFGTEHYDNVTMYSYDTKSFNKAYKKLDAFNSKKMIKTANAKPVYKDGKFIIQKEEEGTELKEDIAAKKIGQAVKDGIPSISLDKENCYNNPEYTSKSDKLVSLTKEMNKKLKGSITYKFGKQVVVLDKNTYSSWLKIKKDYSGYTVDKNAMENWVLKFMYKYNTQYGWHKFKTHDRRTKKIYGGPYGWRISKDKEMTSVKKMLANGTTETREPYWREKGKVYDGVNGDIGDTYVEVDMGAQTVYYFKKGKLKFATSCVTGKMTADRKTPECVAYILYKQPSATLSGQGYSSDVKYWMPFIGNVGFHSAPWRGSFGGSEYISNGSHGCVNLPTYAAATLYKLVSQGDPVVAYY
;
A
#
# COMPACT_ATOMS: atom_id res chain seq x y z
N MET A 1 11.71 -39.65 -48.24
CA MET A 1 10.58 -40.59 -48.18
C MET A 1 10.18 -41.23 -49.53
N LYS A 2 10.59 -40.76 -50.72
CA LYS A 2 10.28 -41.37 -52.00
C LYS A 2 11.30 -42.44 -52.50
N ILE A 3 12.53 -42.49 -51.93
CA ILE A 3 13.62 -43.36 -52.45
C ILE A 3 13.57 -44.76 -51.82
N ASP A 4 13.12 -44.91 -50.58
CA ASP A 4 13.09 -46.22 -49.90
C ASP A 4 11.90 -47.09 -50.30
N SER A 5 10.78 -46.49 -50.69
CA SER A 5 9.62 -47.24 -51.24
C SER A 5 9.95 -47.92 -52.58
N ILE A 6 10.86 -47.32 -53.36
CA ILE A 6 11.34 -47.88 -54.64
C ILE A 6 12.26 -49.09 -54.43
N LYS A 7 13.09 -49.09 -53.37
CA LYS A 7 13.96 -50.26 -53.05
C LYS A 7 13.13 -51.45 -52.55
N ILE A 8 12.14 -51.21 -51.70
CA ILE A 8 11.25 -52.26 -51.22
C ILE A 8 10.42 -52.85 -52.40
N HIS A 9 9.89 -51.99 -53.25
CA HIS A 9 9.16 -52.46 -54.45
C HIS A 9 10.05 -53.28 -55.42
N LYS A 10 11.34 -52.88 -55.55
CA LYS A 10 12.32 -53.66 -56.32
C LYS A 10 12.67 -55.00 -55.68
N SER A 11 12.76 -55.06 -54.34
CA SER A 11 13.03 -56.29 -53.62
C SER A 11 11.87 -57.27 -53.70
N ILE A 12 10.63 -56.81 -53.57
CA ILE A 12 9.39 -57.62 -53.72
C ILE A 12 9.30 -58.13 -55.14
N LYS A 13 9.54 -57.29 -56.18
CA LYS A 13 9.57 -57.78 -57.59
C LYS A 13 10.65 -58.81 -57.80
N LYS A 14 11.88 -58.68 -57.21
CA LYS A 14 12.91 -59.72 -57.32
C LYS A 14 12.46 -61.04 -56.70
N THR A 15 11.82 -61.01 -55.55
CA THR A 15 11.35 -62.20 -54.83
C THR A 15 10.21 -62.90 -55.63
N VAL A 16 9.28 -62.12 -56.20
CA VAL A 16 8.23 -62.65 -57.04
C VAL A 16 8.82 -63.32 -58.33
N VAL A 17 9.81 -62.71 -58.99
CA VAL A 17 10.49 -63.26 -60.14
C VAL A 17 11.32 -64.50 -59.76
N ILE A 18 11.88 -64.63 -58.61
CA ILE A 18 12.57 -65.82 -58.11
C ILE A 18 11.53 -66.93 -57.86
N LEU A 19 10.38 -66.63 -57.27
CA LEU A 19 9.30 -67.61 -57.07
C LEU A 19 8.68 -68.11 -58.42
N GLU A 20 8.53 -67.23 -59.38
CA GLU A 20 8.09 -67.59 -60.73
C GLU A 20 9.15 -68.46 -61.45
N ARG A 21 10.45 -68.17 -61.34
CA ARG A 21 11.52 -68.99 -61.87
C ARG A 21 11.62 -70.35 -61.18
N LEU A 22 11.41 -70.47 -59.91
CA LEU A 22 11.33 -71.74 -59.19
C LEU A 22 10.12 -72.56 -59.60
N TYR A 23 9.00 -71.90 -59.88
CA TYR A 23 7.80 -72.53 -60.38
C TYR A 23 7.95 -73.05 -61.84
N TYR A 24 8.64 -72.25 -62.68
CA TYR A 24 8.93 -72.66 -64.10
C TYR A 24 9.97 -73.74 -64.20
N ASN A 25 11.06 -73.73 -63.42
CA ASN A 25 12.08 -74.76 -63.37
C ASN A 25 11.56 -76.09 -62.79
N ARG A 26 10.57 -76.05 -61.93
CA ARG A 26 9.91 -77.26 -61.42
C ARG A 26 9.03 -77.92 -62.51
N LYS A 27 8.53 -77.16 -63.48
CA LYS A 27 7.76 -77.66 -64.62
C LYS A 27 8.68 -78.35 -65.66
N LEU A 28 9.93 -77.98 -65.79
CA LEU A 28 10.91 -78.56 -66.69
C LEU A 28 11.53 -79.89 -66.18
N TYR A 29 11.58 -80.09 -64.84
CA TYR A 29 12.15 -81.29 -64.21
C TYR A 29 11.14 -82.44 -64.03
N LEU A 30 9.88 -82.23 -64.25
CA LEU A 30 8.83 -83.22 -64.04
C LEU A 30 8.21 -83.76 -65.38
N GLY A 31 8.93 -83.61 -66.52
CA GLY A 31 8.56 -84.21 -67.79
C GLY A 31 8.69 -85.70 -67.86
N GLY A 32 8.75 -86.45 -66.79
CA GLY A 32 9.01 -87.86 -66.82
C GLY A 32 8.31 -88.75 -65.79
N ILE A 33 7.22 -88.30 -65.14
CA ILE A 33 6.45 -89.19 -64.23
C ILE A 33 4.96 -88.90 -64.37
N LYS A 34 4.20 -89.91 -64.90
CA LYS A 34 2.78 -90.21 -64.87
C LYS A 34 1.81 -89.22 -64.25
N GLN A 35 0.70 -89.02 -64.98
CA GLN A 35 -0.56 -88.52 -64.51
C GLN A 35 -0.81 -88.60 -63.02
N MET A 36 -0.78 -87.46 -62.32
CA MET A 36 -1.47 -87.27 -61.05
C MET A 36 -2.60 -86.28 -61.33
N GLU A 37 -3.80 -86.71 -60.89
CA GLU A 37 -5.07 -86.01 -61.03
C GLU A 37 -4.98 -84.54 -60.59
N ASN A 38 -5.48 -83.66 -61.32
CA ASN A 38 -5.70 -82.26 -61.07
C ASN A 38 -6.68 -82.12 -59.81
N LYS A 39 -6.12 -82.24 -58.57
CA LYS A 39 -6.89 -81.83 -57.46
C LYS A 39 -6.99 -80.29 -57.49
N LYS A 40 -8.15 -79.78 -57.89
CA LYS A 40 -8.46 -78.36 -57.77
C LYS A 40 -8.21 -77.91 -56.31
N LEU A 41 -7.34 -76.93 -56.13
CA LEU A 41 -7.13 -76.32 -54.79
C LEU A 41 -8.48 -75.85 -54.26
N THR A 42 -8.88 -76.35 -53.11
CA THR A 42 -10.10 -75.91 -52.41
C THR A 42 -9.88 -74.54 -51.74
N TRP A 43 -10.94 -73.81 -51.47
CA TRP A 43 -10.92 -72.55 -50.82
C TRP A 43 -10.07 -72.57 -49.54
N LYS A 44 -9.98 -73.69 -48.82
CA LYS A 44 -9.17 -73.90 -47.66
C LYS A 44 -7.67 -73.78 -47.94
N HIS A 45 -7.18 -74.16 -49.08
CA HIS A 45 -5.78 -74.04 -49.53
C HIS A 45 -5.47 -72.59 -49.86
N TYR A 46 -6.39 -71.84 -50.48
CA TYR A 46 -6.24 -70.40 -50.71
C TYR A 46 -6.25 -69.64 -49.44
N LEU A 47 -7.10 -69.98 -48.44
CA LEU A 47 -7.10 -69.42 -47.14
C LEU A 47 -5.79 -69.68 -46.41
N GLY A 48 -5.26 -70.95 -46.47
CA GLY A 48 -3.96 -71.27 -45.85
C GLY A 48 -2.81 -70.44 -46.46
N ILE A 49 -2.79 -70.30 -47.81
CA ILE A 49 -1.80 -69.46 -48.51
C ILE A 49 -1.90 -67.97 -48.06
N ALA A 50 -3.14 -67.47 -47.98
CA ALA A 50 -3.36 -66.09 -47.50
C ALA A 50 -2.90 -65.89 -46.09
N VAL A 51 -3.18 -66.82 -45.13
CA VAL A 51 -2.68 -66.75 -43.75
C VAL A 51 -1.17 -66.78 -43.72
N VAL A 52 -0.54 -67.70 -44.47
CA VAL A 52 0.95 -67.73 -44.51
C VAL A 52 1.54 -66.43 -45.09
N ALA A 53 0.90 -65.86 -46.13
CA ALA A 53 1.34 -64.59 -46.71
C ALA A 53 1.22 -63.42 -45.66
N VAL A 54 0.11 -63.37 -44.92
CA VAL A 54 -0.08 -62.37 -43.83
C VAL A 54 0.99 -62.55 -42.72
N LEU A 55 1.27 -63.79 -42.32
CA LEU A 55 2.31 -64.06 -41.35
C LEU A 55 3.68 -63.64 -41.86
N VAL A 56 4.01 -63.94 -43.09
CA VAL A 56 5.29 -63.53 -43.71
C VAL A 56 5.41 -62.02 -43.74
N ILE A 57 4.35 -61.32 -44.14
CA ILE A 57 4.30 -59.86 -44.10
C ILE A 57 4.49 -59.32 -42.65
N TYR A 58 3.81 -59.94 -41.68
CA TYR A 58 3.93 -59.58 -40.27
C TYR A 58 5.36 -59.71 -39.79
N PHE A 59 6.00 -60.80 -40.04
CA PHE A 59 7.39 -61.03 -39.64
C PHE A 59 8.38 -60.14 -40.39
N VAL A 60 8.21 -59.90 -41.67
CA VAL A 60 9.04 -59.00 -42.48
C VAL A 60 8.98 -57.59 -41.93
N ILE A 61 7.76 -57.13 -41.62
CA ILE A 61 7.57 -55.80 -41.01
C ILE A 61 8.15 -55.78 -39.56
N GLY A 62 7.97 -56.87 -38.80
CA GLY A 62 8.56 -57.01 -37.46
C GLY A 62 10.11 -56.95 -37.51
N PHE A 63 10.75 -57.59 -38.45
CA PHE A 63 12.21 -57.49 -38.67
C PHE A 63 12.62 -56.08 -39.11
N TYR A 64 11.83 -55.37 -39.89
CA TYR A 64 12.10 -53.99 -40.22
C TYR A 64 12.11 -53.12 -38.97
N PHE A 65 11.12 -53.30 -38.08
CA PHE A 65 11.00 -52.56 -36.80
C PHE A 65 11.87 -53.09 -35.67
N SER A 66 12.59 -54.22 -35.90
CA SER A 66 13.56 -54.68 -34.87
C SER A 66 14.65 -53.65 -34.57
N LYS A 67 15.01 -52.84 -35.58
CA LYS A 67 16.04 -51.78 -35.45
C LYS A 67 15.47 -50.37 -35.54
N LYS A 68 14.21 -50.19 -35.86
CA LYS A 68 13.58 -48.90 -36.12
C LYS A 68 12.39 -48.66 -35.20
N PHE A 69 12.15 -47.39 -34.85
CA PHE A 69 10.99 -46.99 -34.11
C PHE A 69 9.71 -47.22 -34.89
N PHE A 70 8.64 -47.60 -34.20
CA PHE A 70 7.31 -47.85 -34.80
C PHE A 70 6.75 -46.58 -35.42
N TRP A 71 5.80 -46.74 -36.34
CA TRP A 71 5.02 -45.61 -36.84
C TRP A 71 4.33 -44.89 -35.69
N GLY A 72 4.24 -43.58 -35.79
CA GLY A 72 3.62 -42.75 -34.77
C GLY A 72 4.48 -42.48 -33.52
N THR A 73 5.70 -43.05 -33.37
CA THR A 73 6.56 -42.82 -32.22
C THR A 73 7.09 -41.37 -32.22
N LYS A 74 6.92 -40.69 -31.09
CA LYS A 74 7.49 -39.35 -30.83
C LYS A 74 8.31 -39.36 -29.55
N ILE A 75 9.45 -38.68 -29.56
CA ILE A 75 10.29 -38.47 -28.39
C ILE A 75 10.40 -36.95 -28.16
N ASN A 76 9.98 -36.46 -26.98
CA ASN A 76 9.86 -35.03 -26.68
C ASN A 76 9.21 -34.22 -27.82
N GLY A 77 8.13 -34.76 -28.40
CA GLY A 77 7.38 -34.16 -29.52
C GLY A 77 8.00 -34.35 -30.90
N MET A 78 9.24 -34.84 -31.02
CA MET A 78 9.90 -35.10 -32.31
C MET A 78 9.44 -36.44 -32.88
N ASN A 79 9.01 -36.45 -34.13
CA ASN A 79 8.67 -37.70 -34.84
C ASN A 79 9.94 -38.48 -35.21
N VAL A 80 10.09 -39.65 -34.61
CA VAL A 80 11.22 -40.58 -34.84
C VAL A 80 10.82 -41.86 -35.58
N ALA A 81 9.58 -41.94 -36.04
CA ALA A 81 9.03 -43.09 -36.77
C ALA A 81 9.96 -43.53 -37.93
N GLY A 82 10.24 -44.81 -38.01
CA GLY A 82 11.04 -45.40 -39.08
C GLY A 82 12.53 -45.12 -39.02
N LYS A 83 13.02 -44.44 -37.99
CA LYS A 83 14.46 -44.20 -37.74
C LYS A 83 15.01 -45.26 -36.80
N THR A 84 16.29 -45.55 -36.90
CA THR A 84 17.04 -46.33 -35.87
C THR A 84 17.37 -45.46 -34.64
N ALA A 85 17.70 -46.09 -33.52
CA ALA A 85 18.16 -45.35 -32.36
C ALA A 85 19.41 -44.50 -32.65
N ASP A 86 20.38 -45.05 -33.45
CA ASP A 86 21.59 -44.32 -33.81
C ASP A 86 21.29 -43.13 -34.74
N GLU A 87 20.36 -43.26 -35.72
CA GLU A 87 19.89 -42.13 -36.55
C GLU A 87 19.26 -41.03 -35.68
N VAL A 88 18.49 -41.41 -34.67
CA VAL A 88 17.86 -40.44 -33.73
C VAL A 88 18.92 -39.77 -32.89
N VAL A 89 19.88 -40.51 -32.32
CA VAL A 89 21.02 -39.98 -31.59
C VAL A 89 21.83 -38.99 -32.42
N GLU A 90 22.10 -39.32 -33.69
CA GLU A 90 22.84 -38.42 -34.60
C GLU A 90 22.07 -37.11 -34.85
N ILE A 91 20.78 -37.18 -35.03
CA ILE A 91 19.93 -35.99 -35.19
C ILE A 91 19.98 -35.11 -33.95
N PHE A 92 19.88 -35.68 -32.74
CA PHE A 92 19.95 -34.91 -31.50
C PHE A 92 21.33 -34.32 -31.24
N ASN A 93 22.37 -35.06 -31.57
CA ASN A 93 23.76 -34.53 -31.51
C ASN A 93 23.97 -33.35 -32.45
N LYS A 94 23.47 -33.46 -33.69
CA LYS A 94 23.54 -32.38 -34.68
C LYS A 94 22.77 -31.16 -34.26
N ASN A 95 21.63 -31.34 -33.60
CA ASN A 95 20.79 -30.26 -33.15
C ASN A 95 21.24 -29.67 -31.78
N ALA A 96 22.12 -30.35 -31.04
CA ALA A 96 22.60 -29.89 -29.73
C ALA A 96 23.36 -28.56 -29.81
N SER A 97 24.15 -28.36 -30.88
CA SER A 97 24.88 -27.12 -31.13
C SER A 97 23.94 -25.95 -31.48
N ASP A 98 22.84 -26.24 -32.14
CA ASP A 98 21.86 -25.23 -32.61
C ASP A 98 20.72 -25.02 -31.60
N TYR A 99 20.78 -25.66 -30.43
CA TYR A 99 19.74 -25.57 -29.42
C TYR A 99 19.61 -24.15 -28.88
N SER A 100 18.36 -23.73 -28.78
CA SER A 100 17.99 -22.41 -28.27
C SER A 100 16.67 -22.52 -27.50
N LEU A 101 16.69 -22.06 -26.24
CA LEU A 101 15.49 -21.99 -25.41
C LEU A 101 14.92 -20.58 -25.44
N THR A 102 13.71 -20.44 -25.93
CA THR A 102 12.93 -19.19 -25.84
C THR A 102 12.24 -19.11 -24.49
N ILE A 103 12.58 -18.12 -23.69
CA ILE A 103 12.01 -17.85 -22.38
C ILE A 103 10.93 -16.76 -22.56
N LYS A 104 9.69 -17.12 -22.34
CA LYS A 104 8.53 -16.19 -22.40
C LYS A 104 8.27 -15.64 -21.03
N GLU A 105 8.42 -14.32 -20.90
CA GLU A 105 8.18 -13.57 -19.69
C GLU A 105 6.74 -13.07 -19.57
N ARG A 106 6.35 -12.70 -18.37
CA ARG A 106 5.13 -11.94 -18.11
C ARG A 106 5.15 -10.62 -18.89
N LYS A 107 3.98 -10.13 -19.30
CA LYS A 107 3.80 -8.92 -20.13
C LYS A 107 4.35 -9.06 -21.57
N GLY A 108 4.59 -10.30 -22.03
CA GLY A 108 4.88 -10.56 -23.44
C GLY A 108 6.32 -10.38 -23.89
N LYS A 109 7.24 -10.09 -22.98
CA LYS A 109 8.67 -10.12 -23.29
C LYS A 109 9.16 -11.53 -23.55
N THR A 110 10.23 -11.64 -24.36
CA THR A 110 10.90 -12.90 -24.61
C THR A 110 12.41 -12.70 -24.59
N GLU A 111 13.10 -13.69 -24.04
CA GLU A 111 14.57 -13.76 -24.06
C GLU A 111 14.98 -15.15 -24.55
N THR A 112 16.25 -15.31 -24.88
CA THR A 112 16.76 -16.55 -25.46
C THR A 112 18.03 -16.98 -24.76
N LEU A 113 18.11 -18.27 -24.39
CA LEU A 113 19.35 -18.93 -23.98
C LEU A 113 19.80 -19.85 -25.10
N THR A 114 21.02 -19.64 -25.61
CA THR A 114 21.58 -20.45 -26.69
C THR A 114 22.52 -21.54 -26.13
N SER A 115 22.73 -22.60 -26.95
CA SER A 115 23.67 -23.66 -26.66
C SER A 115 25.05 -23.13 -26.29
N ASP A 116 25.57 -22.14 -27.02
CA ASP A 116 26.88 -21.54 -26.78
C ASP A 116 26.99 -20.90 -25.38
N GLN A 117 25.88 -20.28 -24.92
CA GLN A 117 25.83 -19.62 -23.61
C GLN A 117 25.84 -20.61 -22.45
N VAL A 118 25.16 -21.74 -22.59
CA VAL A 118 24.98 -22.73 -21.52
C VAL A 118 25.83 -24.00 -21.72
N LYS A 119 26.46 -24.12 -22.87
CA LYS A 119 27.34 -25.28 -23.28
C LYS A 119 26.59 -26.60 -23.18
N THR A 120 25.45 -26.67 -23.88
CA THR A 120 24.67 -27.91 -23.97
C THR A 120 25.45 -29.03 -24.63
N LYS A 121 25.26 -30.27 -24.14
CA LYS A 121 25.72 -31.51 -24.74
C LYS A 121 24.57 -32.48 -24.76
N PHE A 122 24.48 -33.29 -25.80
CA PHE A 122 23.51 -34.37 -25.87
C PHE A 122 24.00 -35.57 -25.02
N GLU A 123 23.14 -36.04 -24.11
CA GLU A 123 23.47 -37.17 -23.21
C GLU A 123 22.37 -38.25 -23.20
N GLY A 124 21.29 -38.07 -23.94
CA GLY A 124 20.16 -39.00 -23.96
C GLY A 124 20.35 -40.25 -24.85
N ALA A 125 21.59 -40.54 -25.31
CA ALA A 125 21.84 -41.62 -26.26
C ALA A 125 21.43 -43.00 -25.71
N ASP A 126 21.77 -43.30 -24.47
CA ASP A 126 21.45 -44.58 -23.85
C ASP A 126 19.94 -44.73 -23.57
N GLU A 127 19.28 -43.62 -23.18
CA GLU A 127 17.86 -43.59 -22.95
C GLU A 127 17.06 -43.82 -24.27
N ILE A 128 17.51 -43.21 -25.37
CA ILE A 128 16.91 -43.46 -26.70
C ILE A 128 17.07 -44.93 -27.12
N LYS A 129 18.23 -45.53 -26.85
CA LYS A 129 18.47 -46.96 -27.13
C LYS A 129 17.55 -47.85 -26.29
N GLN A 130 17.45 -47.53 -24.98
CA GLN A 130 16.55 -48.25 -24.09
C GLN A 130 15.08 -48.17 -24.52
N ILE A 131 14.59 -46.97 -24.88
CA ILE A 131 13.24 -46.83 -25.44
C ILE A 131 13.00 -47.70 -26.67
N LYS A 132 14.03 -47.80 -27.56
CA LYS A 132 13.92 -48.68 -28.73
C LYS A 132 13.89 -50.15 -28.35
N GLU A 133 14.72 -50.58 -27.38
CA GLU A 133 14.71 -51.94 -26.88
C GLU A 133 13.39 -52.30 -26.22
N ASP A 134 12.82 -51.44 -25.39
CA ASP A 134 11.54 -51.63 -24.69
C ASP A 134 10.34 -51.71 -25.68
N GLN A 135 10.45 -50.98 -26.79
CA GLN A 135 9.43 -51.03 -27.85
C GLN A 135 9.36 -52.39 -28.55
N GLY A 136 10.50 -53.12 -28.58
CA GLY A 136 10.61 -54.44 -29.19
C GLY A 136 10.44 -54.44 -30.72
N SER A 137 10.12 -55.61 -31.29
CA SER A 137 10.12 -55.82 -32.75
C SER A 137 8.70 -56.03 -33.34
N PHE A 138 7.84 -56.71 -32.59
CA PHE A 138 6.57 -57.20 -33.13
C PHE A 138 5.33 -56.46 -32.68
N GLY A 139 5.47 -55.40 -31.88
CA GLY A 139 4.43 -54.50 -31.43
C GLY A 139 4.00 -53.45 -32.47
N TRP A 140 4.59 -53.45 -33.66
CA TRP A 140 4.45 -52.40 -34.70
C TRP A 140 2.97 -52.11 -35.12
N ILE A 141 2.08 -53.11 -34.98
CA ILE A 141 0.66 -52.97 -35.28
C ILE A 141 0.03 -51.84 -34.44
N LYS A 142 0.48 -51.64 -33.19
CA LYS A 142 0.00 -50.56 -32.34
C LYS A 142 0.25 -49.19 -32.97
N GLY A 143 1.38 -49.02 -33.66
CA GLY A 143 1.74 -47.79 -34.37
C GLY A 143 0.89 -47.44 -35.59
N LEU A 144 0.07 -48.40 -36.11
CA LEU A 144 -0.90 -48.13 -37.15
C LEU A 144 -2.16 -47.42 -36.64
N PHE A 145 -2.51 -47.61 -35.36
CA PHE A 145 -3.75 -47.14 -34.77
C PHE A 145 -3.55 -46.13 -33.63
N GLY A 146 -2.31 -45.82 -33.32
CA GLY A 146 -1.97 -44.89 -32.23
C GLY A 146 -0.60 -44.22 -32.37
N THR A 147 -0.35 -43.21 -31.55
CA THR A 147 0.95 -42.56 -31.40
C THR A 147 1.51 -42.93 -30.01
N GLU A 148 2.77 -43.41 -30.00
CA GLU A 148 3.51 -43.59 -28.75
C GLU A 148 4.32 -42.32 -28.45
N HIS A 149 4.09 -41.72 -27.28
CA HIS A 149 4.75 -40.50 -26.83
C HIS A 149 5.69 -40.85 -25.65
N TYR A 150 6.94 -40.51 -25.81
CA TYR A 150 7.95 -40.55 -24.74
C TYR A 150 8.32 -39.12 -24.44
N ASP A 151 7.65 -38.55 -23.41
CA ASP A 151 7.87 -37.19 -22.97
C ASP A 151 8.77 -37.17 -21.75
N ASN A 152 9.49 -36.05 -21.51
CA ASN A 152 10.44 -35.85 -20.41
C ASN A 152 11.71 -36.72 -20.47
N VAL A 153 12.08 -37.21 -21.64
CA VAL A 153 13.39 -37.85 -21.86
C VAL A 153 14.49 -36.82 -21.73
N THR A 154 15.48 -37.06 -20.85
CA THR A 154 16.60 -36.14 -20.66
C THR A 154 17.49 -36.11 -21.90
N MET A 155 17.39 -35.00 -22.66
CA MET A 155 18.10 -34.89 -23.93
C MET A 155 19.45 -34.25 -23.80
N TYR A 156 19.59 -33.23 -22.93
CA TYR A 156 20.81 -32.44 -22.84
C TYR A 156 21.30 -32.33 -21.40
N SER A 157 22.61 -32.24 -21.25
CA SER A 157 23.24 -31.64 -20.10
C SER A 157 23.72 -30.23 -20.43
N TYR A 158 24.10 -29.47 -19.42
CA TYR A 158 24.72 -28.16 -19.58
C TYR A 158 25.80 -27.93 -18.53
N ASP A 159 26.77 -27.06 -18.83
CA ASP A 159 27.76 -26.64 -17.84
C ASP A 159 27.12 -25.70 -16.81
N THR A 160 27.07 -26.12 -15.54
CA THR A 160 26.40 -25.40 -14.45
C THR A 160 26.97 -23.98 -14.26
N LYS A 161 28.28 -23.76 -14.44
CA LYS A 161 28.87 -22.42 -14.28
C LYS A 161 28.43 -21.49 -15.41
N SER A 162 28.44 -22.00 -16.64
CA SER A 162 28.01 -21.28 -17.84
C SER A 162 26.51 -20.95 -17.75
N PHE A 163 25.69 -21.91 -17.37
CA PHE A 163 24.25 -21.71 -17.16
C PHE A 163 23.95 -20.61 -16.11
N ASN A 164 24.58 -20.70 -14.92
CA ASN A 164 24.41 -19.71 -13.87
C ASN A 164 24.86 -18.30 -14.31
N LYS A 165 25.92 -18.21 -15.13
CA LYS A 165 26.35 -16.94 -15.70
C LYS A 165 25.40 -16.43 -16.77
N ALA A 166 24.77 -17.31 -17.54
CA ALA A 166 23.90 -16.96 -18.65
C ALA A 166 22.53 -16.47 -18.15
N TYR A 167 21.86 -17.24 -17.29
CA TYR A 167 20.51 -16.84 -16.85
C TYR A 167 20.52 -15.54 -16.01
N LYS A 168 21.57 -15.31 -15.20
CA LYS A 168 21.73 -14.07 -14.44
C LYS A 168 21.93 -12.82 -15.31
N LYS A 169 22.24 -12.99 -16.59
CA LYS A 169 22.33 -11.87 -17.54
C LYS A 169 21.00 -11.54 -18.21
N LEU A 170 20.01 -12.40 -18.08
CA LEU A 170 18.68 -12.14 -18.63
C LEU A 170 18.05 -10.93 -17.93
N ASP A 171 17.32 -10.15 -18.68
CA ASP A 171 16.59 -8.99 -18.17
C ASP A 171 15.55 -9.39 -17.11
N ALA A 172 14.95 -10.57 -17.28
CA ALA A 172 14.03 -11.16 -16.32
C ALA A 172 14.63 -11.33 -14.92
N PHE A 173 15.94 -11.52 -14.79
CA PHE A 173 16.67 -11.68 -13.53
C PHE A 173 17.32 -10.38 -13.03
N ASN A 174 17.16 -9.28 -13.75
CA ASN A 174 17.70 -7.98 -13.36
C ASN A 174 16.73 -7.26 -12.41
N SER A 175 17.03 -7.26 -11.13
CA SER A 175 16.21 -6.63 -10.08
C SER A 175 15.88 -5.14 -10.33
N LYS A 176 16.75 -4.42 -11.09
CA LYS A 176 16.51 -3.01 -11.45
C LYS A 176 15.45 -2.84 -12.54
N LYS A 177 15.21 -3.88 -13.33
CA LYS A 177 14.20 -3.90 -14.41
C LYS A 177 12.89 -4.58 -13.98
N MET A 178 12.88 -5.25 -12.84
CA MET A 178 11.69 -5.90 -12.30
C MET A 178 10.69 -4.87 -11.79
N ILE A 179 9.43 -5.11 -12.08
CA ILE A 179 8.30 -4.37 -11.51
C ILE A 179 7.89 -5.10 -10.23
N LYS A 180 7.84 -4.37 -9.11
CA LYS A 180 7.42 -4.94 -7.83
C LYS A 180 5.96 -5.36 -7.88
N THR A 181 5.71 -6.55 -7.36
CA THR A 181 4.35 -7.03 -7.12
C THR A 181 3.73 -6.25 -5.95
N ALA A 182 2.52 -5.78 -6.11
CA ALA A 182 1.82 -5.06 -5.06
C ALA A 182 0.37 -5.54 -4.93
N ASN A 183 -0.08 -5.69 -3.69
CA ASN A 183 -1.47 -6.01 -3.39
C ASN A 183 -2.39 -4.85 -3.75
N ALA A 184 -3.60 -5.16 -4.18
CA ALA A 184 -4.68 -4.19 -4.18
C ALA A 184 -4.89 -3.64 -2.76
N LYS A 185 -5.29 -2.37 -2.65
CA LYS A 185 -5.52 -1.72 -1.35
C LYS A 185 -6.57 -0.63 -1.44
N PRO A 186 -7.35 -0.39 -0.38
CA PRO A 186 -8.20 0.77 -0.31
C PRO A 186 -7.38 2.05 -0.22
N VAL A 187 -7.71 3.05 -1.05
CA VAL A 187 -7.12 4.39 -1.02
C VAL A 187 -8.23 5.43 -1.02
N TYR A 188 -8.04 6.52 -0.27
CA TYR A 188 -8.98 7.62 -0.28
C TYR A 188 -8.74 8.52 -1.49
N LYS A 189 -9.76 8.69 -2.32
CA LYS A 189 -9.72 9.54 -3.51
C LYS A 189 -11.12 10.12 -3.78
N ASP A 190 -11.18 11.40 -4.11
CA ASP A 190 -12.41 12.11 -4.51
C ASP A 190 -13.58 11.91 -3.52
N GLY A 191 -13.27 12.02 -2.22
CA GLY A 191 -14.27 11.96 -1.15
C GLY A 191 -14.77 10.58 -0.77
N LYS A 192 -14.12 9.50 -1.24
CA LYS A 192 -14.43 8.11 -0.92
C LYS A 192 -13.21 7.20 -0.94
N PHE A 193 -13.30 6.05 -0.29
CA PHE A 193 -12.32 4.98 -0.49
C PHE A 193 -12.67 4.21 -1.76
N ILE A 194 -11.68 4.01 -2.61
CA ILE A 194 -11.72 3.15 -3.79
C ILE A 194 -10.64 2.09 -3.65
N ILE A 195 -10.79 0.96 -4.33
CA ILE A 195 -9.74 -0.06 -4.38
C ILE A 195 -8.75 0.33 -5.48
N GLN A 196 -7.55 0.69 -5.09
CA GLN A 196 -6.42 0.76 -6.02
C GLN A 196 -6.10 -0.66 -6.44
N LYS A 197 -6.09 -0.90 -7.76
CA LYS A 197 -5.82 -2.21 -8.34
C LYS A 197 -4.43 -2.72 -7.94
N GLU A 198 -4.32 -4.03 -7.84
CA GLU A 198 -3.06 -4.75 -7.68
C GLU A 198 -2.11 -4.50 -8.85
N GLU A 199 -0.82 -4.63 -8.61
CA GLU A 199 0.21 -4.69 -9.64
C GLU A 199 0.73 -6.12 -9.71
N GLU A 200 0.44 -6.80 -10.83
CA GLU A 200 1.09 -8.06 -11.19
C GLU A 200 2.51 -7.74 -11.64
N GLY A 201 3.43 -7.74 -10.71
CA GLY A 201 4.82 -7.44 -10.95
C GLY A 201 5.53 -8.49 -11.81
N THR A 202 6.79 -8.24 -12.09
CA THR A 202 7.69 -9.17 -12.80
C THR A 202 8.81 -9.68 -11.89
N GLU A 203 8.61 -9.63 -10.57
CA GLU A 203 9.55 -10.18 -9.60
C GLU A 203 9.54 -11.70 -9.66
N LEU A 204 10.65 -12.28 -10.09
CA LEU A 204 10.83 -13.73 -10.15
C LEU A 204 11.10 -14.32 -8.75
N LYS A 205 10.62 -15.54 -8.56
CA LYS A 205 11.14 -16.49 -7.58
C LYS A 205 12.38 -17.10 -8.19
N GLU A 206 13.54 -16.45 -8.02
CA GLU A 206 14.76 -16.69 -8.77
C GLU A 206 15.15 -18.17 -8.83
N ASP A 207 15.18 -18.86 -7.67
CA ASP A 207 15.55 -20.27 -7.59
C ASP A 207 14.58 -21.18 -8.36
N ILE A 208 13.28 -20.88 -8.30
CA ILE A 208 12.25 -21.63 -9.02
C ILE A 208 12.41 -21.41 -10.52
N ALA A 209 12.57 -20.17 -10.94
CA ALA A 209 12.74 -19.82 -12.35
C ALA A 209 14.00 -20.45 -12.94
N ALA A 210 15.15 -20.33 -12.24
CA ALA A 210 16.41 -20.94 -12.65
C ALA A 210 16.29 -22.47 -12.77
N LYS A 211 15.66 -23.13 -11.79
CA LYS A 211 15.42 -24.57 -11.81
C LYS A 211 14.55 -24.99 -13.00
N LYS A 212 13.46 -24.26 -13.26
CA LYS A 212 12.53 -24.54 -14.38
C LYS A 212 13.19 -24.32 -15.73
N ILE A 213 13.98 -23.25 -15.89
CA ILE A 213 14.76 -22.99 -17.10
C ILE A 213 15.80 -24.09 -17.32
N GLY A 214 16.53 -24.47 -16.26
CA GLY A 214 17.52 -25.55 -16.35
C GLY A 214 16.90 -26.89 -16.73
N GLN A 215 15.71 -27.20 -16.21
CA GLN A 215 14.99 -28.41 -16.58
C GLN A 215 14.55 -28.35 -18.04
N ALA A 216 14.01 -27.22 -18.51
CA ALA A 216 13.63 -27.04 -19.92
C ALA A 216 14.81 -27.25 -20.88
N VAL A 217 16.04 -26.83 -20.50
CA VAL A 217 17.24 -27.10 -21.26
C VAL A 217 17.53 -28.60 -21.30
N LYS A 218 17.47 -29.30 -20.15
CA LYS A 218 17.71 -30.75 -20.08
C LYS A 218 16.72 -31.55 -20.94
N ASP A 219 15.48 -31.13 -20.95
CA ASP A 219 14.42 -31.81 -21.70
C ASP A 219 14.43 -31.44 -23.20
N GLY A 220 15.31 -30.54 -23.62
CA GLY A 220 15.40 -30.09 -25.02
C GLY A 220 14.16 -29.31 -25.50
N ILE A 221 13.42 -28.70 -24.58
CA ILE A 221 12.17 -27.97 -24.90
C ILE A 221 12.52 -26.65 -25.60
N PRO A 222 11.86 -26.28 -26.71
CA PRO A 222 12.23 -25.07 -27.46
C PRO A 222 11.73 -23.76 -26.81
N SER A 223 10.76 -23.82 -25.91
CA SER A 223 10.26 -22.63 -25.24
C SER A 223 9.62 -22.93 -23.88
N ILE A 224 9.85 -22.06 -22.92
CA ILE A 224 9.23 -22.09 -21.59
C ILE A 224 8.50 -20.78 -21.30
N SER A 225 7.39 -20.84 -20.59
CA SER A 225 6.69 -19.65 -20.09
C SER A 225 6.85 -19.56 -18.58
N LEU A 226 7.61 -18.57 -18.10
CA LEU A 226 7.84 -18.36 -16.68
C LEU A 226 6.54 -18.11 -15.89
N ASP A 227 5.52 -17.57 -16.55
CA ASP A 227 4.21 -17.33 -15.92
C ASP A 227 3.43 -18.63 -15.72
N LYS A 228 3.37 -19.49 -16.74
CA LYS A 228 2.73 -20.82 -16.64
C LYS A 228 3.44 -21.74 -15.62
N GLU A 229 4.73 -21.57 -15.48
CA GLU A 229 5.55 -22.33 -14.51
C GLU A 229 5.51 -21.74 -13.08
N ASN A 230 4.65 -20.74 -12.84
CA ASN A 230 4.50 -20.07 -11.52
C ASN A 230 5.79 -19.48 -10.97
N CYS A 231 6.66 -18.98 -11.85
CA CYS A 231 7.96 -18.42 -11.49
C CYS A 231 7.88 -16.99 -10.91
N TYR A 232 6.73 -16.33 -10.93
CA TYR A 232 6.57 -14.96 -10.43
C TYR A 232 5.94 -14.90 -9.05
N ASN A 233 6.28 -13.85 -8.32
CA ASN A 233 5.51 -13.44 -7.15
C ASN A 233 4.16 -12.89 -7.63
N ASN A 234 3.08 -13.34 -6.99
CA ASN A 234 1.74 -12.87 -7.30
C ASN A 234 1.17 -12.05 -6.15
N PRO A 235 0.29 -11.06 -6.41
CA PRO A 235 -0.43 -10.36 -5.35
C PRO A 235 -1.24 -11.36 -4.50
N GLU A 236 -1.13 -11.24 -3.19
CA GLU A 236 -1.95 -12.02 -2.25
C GLU A 236 -3.41 -11.55 -2.27
N TYR A 237 -3.60 -10.23 -2.45
CA TYR A 237 -4.91 -9.60 -2.50
C TYR A 237 -5.10 -8.87 -3.82
N THR A 238 -6.16 -9.23 -4.53
CA THR A 238 -6.56 -8.58 -5.78
C THR A 238 -7.73 -7.63 -5.54
N SER A 239 -8.01 -6.77 -6.50
CA SER A 239 -9.15 -5.84 -6.48
C SER A 239 -10.52 -6.54 -6.40
N LYS A 240 -10.56 -7.84 -6.70
CA LYS A 240 -11.74 -8.70 -6.61
C LYS A 240 -11.85 -9.45 -5.28
N SER A 241 -10.87 -9.32 -4.38
CA SER A 241 -10.88 -10.01 -3.09
C SER A 241 -12.06 -9.53 -2.24
N ASP A 242 -12.94 -10.44 -1.84
CA ASP A 242 -14.15 -10.13 -1.03
C ASP A 242 -13.81 -9.36 0.24
N LYS A 243 -12.68 -9.71 0.85
CA LYS A 243 -12.16 -9.04 2.03
C LYS A 243 -11.91 -7.55 1.80
N LEU A 244 -11.28 -7.18 0.67
CA LEU A 244 -11.01 -5.78 0.30
C LEU A 244 -12.29 -5.03 -0.09
N VAL A 245 -13.17 -5.68 -0.84
CA VAL A 245 -14.45 -5.11 -1.24
C VAL A 245 -15.30 -4.79 -0.01
N SER A 246 -15.41 -5.74 0.92
CA SER A 246 -16.15 -5.58 2.16
C SER A 246 -15.56 -4.50 3.05
N LEU A 247 -14.24 -4.49 3.25
CA LEU A 247 -13.53 -3.47 4.02
C LEU A 247 -13.73 -2.07 3.43
N THR A 248 -13.58 -1.93 2.11
CA THR A 248 -13.76 -0.64 1.42
C THR A 248 -15.19 -0.11 1.58
N LYS A 249 -16.18 -0.99 1.49
CA LYS A 249 -17.60 -0.65 1.73
C LYS A 249 -17.84 -0.20 3.17
N GLU A 250 -17.24 -0.90 4.14
CA GLU A 250 -17.33 -0.55 5.57
C GLU A 250 -16.68 0.81 5.84
N MET A 251 -15.46 1.05 5.34
CA MET A 251 -14.76 2.32 5.48
C MET A 251 -15.59 3.48 4.91
N ASN A 252 -16.20 3.30 3.73
CA ASN A 252 -17.06 4.30 3.13
C ASN A 252 -18.33 4.60 3.95
N LYS A 253 -18.87 3.62 4.67
CA LYS A 253 -19.98 3.86 5.60
C LYS A 253 -19.59 4.79 6.75
N LYS A 254 -18.33 4.79 7.17
CA LYS A 254 -17.81 5.66 8.23
C LYS A 254 -17.51 7.09 7.79
N LEU A 255 -17.46 7.36 6.49
CA LEU A 255 -17.20 8.71 5.96
C LEU A 255 -18.42 9.67 5.98
N LYS A 256 -19.44 9.37 6.77
CA LYS A 256 -20.69 10.14 6.80
C LYS A 256 -20.69 11.28 7.81
N GLY A 257 -19.89 11.18 8.86
CA GLY A 257 -19.90 12.15 9.95
C GLY A 257 -19.19 13.46 9.61
N SER A 258 -19.64 14.55 10.23
CA SER A 258 -18.93 15.83 10.19
C SER A 258 -19.29 16.68 11.39
N ILE A 259 -18.38 17.59 11.78
CA ILE A 259 -18.66 18.63 12.76
C ILE A 259 -18.37 19.97 12.11
N THR A 260 -19.41 20.82 12.01
CA THR A 260 -19.24 22.21 11.60
C THR A 260 -19.24 23.08 12.84
N TYR A 261 -18.09 23.63 13.20
CA TYR A 261 -17.93 24.57 14.30
C TYR A 261 -18.30 25.98 13.83
N LYS A 262 -19.24 26.65 14.52
CA LYS A 262 -19.63 28.05 14.26
C LYS A 262 -19.49 28.85 15.55
N PHE A 263 -18.62 29.83 15.59
CA PHE A 263 -18.38 30.69 16.75
C PHE A 263 -17.79 32.02 16.32
N GLY A 264 -18.34 33.13 16.83
CA GLY A 264 -18.04 34.45 16.30
C GLY A 264 -18.23 34.50 14.78
N LYS A 265 -17.22 34.92 14.07
CA LYS A 265 -17.18 34.94 12.58
C LYS A 265 -16.54 33.68 11.99
N GLN A 266 -16.14 32.73 12.82
CA GLN A 266 -15.39 31.54 12.40
C GLN A 266 -16.35 30.42 11.97
N VAL A 267 -15.98 29.75 10.88
CA VAL A 267 -16.59 28.50 10.45
C VAL A 267 -15.46 27.50 10.18
N VAL A 268 -15.45 26.40 10.92
CA VAL A 268 -14.43 25.34 10.76
C VAL A 268 -15.16 24.02 10.58
N VAL A 269 -14.77 23.26 9.57
CA VAL A 269 -15.39 21.98 9.27
C VAL A 269 -14.38 20.86 9.49
N LEU A 270 -14.75 19.91 10.32
CA LEU A 270 -14.09 18.61 10.42
C LEU A 270 -14.93 17.60 9.65
N ASP A 271 -14.44 17.18 8.49
CA ASP A 271 -15.13 16.26 7.60
C ASP A 271 -14.23 15.09 7.15
N LYS A 272 -14.79 14.27 6.28
CA LYS A 272 -14.11 13.09 5.69
C LYS A 272 -12.79 13.42 5.00
N ASN A 273 -12.62 14.61 4.43
CA ASN A 273 -11.37 14.99 3.77
C ASN A 273 -10.21 15.13 4.79
N THR A 274 -10.56 15.49 6.01
CA THR A 274 -9.60 15.56 7.13
C THR A 274 -9.37 14.18 7.75
N TYR A 275 -10.44 13.52 8.21
CA TYR A 275 -10.28 12.32 9.05
C TYR A 275 -10.13 11.01 8.27
N SER A 276 -10.32 10.98 6.95
CA SER A 276 -10.02 9.79 6.14
C SER A 276 -8.57 9.31 6.32
N SER A 277 -7.63 10.23 6.47
CA SER A 277 -6.21 9.93 6.71
C SER A 277 -5.93 9.30 8.08
N TRP A 278 -6.87 9.41 9.02
CA TRP A 278 -6.77 8.81 10.35
C TRP A 278 -7.15 7.32 10.35
N LEU A 279 -7.83 6.84 9.29
CA LEU A 279 -8.21 5.44 9.17
C LEU A 279 -7.02 4.62 8.67
N LYS A 280 -6.38 3.87 9.57
CA LYS A 280 -5.21 3.02 9.26
C LYS A 280 -5.67 1.60 9.01
N ILE A 281 -5.50 1.15 7.78
CA ILE A 281 -5.87 -0.21 7.34
C ILE A 281 -4.87 -1.20 7.94
N LYS A 282 -5.35 -2.31 8.49
CA LYS A 282 -4.51 -3.40 8.97
C LYS A 282 -3.85 -4.12 7.79
N LYS A 283 -2.63 -4.62 7.99
CA LYS A 283 -1.83 -5.27 6.93
C LYS A 283 -2.53 -6.48 6.28
N ASP A 284 -3.30 -7.20 7.08
CA ASP A 284 -4.07 -8.39 6.67
C ASP A 284 -5.47 -8.06 6.12
N TYR A 285 -5.79 -6.77 5.98
CA TYR A 285 -7.10 -6.26 5.56
C TYR A 285 -8.30 -6.77 6.40
N SER A 286 -8.06 -7.23 7.64
CA SER A 286 -9.13 -7.66 8.55
C SER A 286 -9.97 -6.51 9.11
N GLY A 287 -9.60 -5.27 8.81
CA GLY A 287 -10.25 -4.07 9.27
C GLY A 287 -9.31 -2.86 9.26
N TYR A 288 -9.70 -1.83 9.99
CA TYR A 288 -8.91 -0.62 10.17
C TYR A 288 -8.92 -0.18 11.63
N THR A 289 -8.01 0.71 11.98
CA THR A 289 -7.97 1.41 13.28
C THR A 289 -8.00 2.91 13.06
N VAL A 290 -8.44 3.65 14.06
CA VAL A 290 -8.36 5.12 14.05
C VAL A 290 -7.04 5.54 14.69
N ASP A 291 -6.24 6.32 13.96
CA ASP A 291 -5.01 6.93 14.46
C ASP A 291 -5.36 7.98 15.51
N LYS A 292 -5.25 7.59 16.79
CA LYS A 292 -5.57 8.44 17.94
C LYS A 292 -4.66 9.68 18.01
N ASN A 293 -3.40 9.54 17.61
CA ASN A 293 -2.43 10.63 17.63
C ASN A 293 -2.77 11.68 16.56
N ALA A 294 -3.13 11.24 15.35
CA ALA A 294 -3.54 12.15 14.28
C ALA A 294 -4.81 12.92 14.67
N MET A 295 -5.78 12.26 15.28
CA MET A 295 -7.00 12.87 15.80
C MET A 295 -6.70 13.89 16.90
N GLU A 296 -5.88 13.53 17.89
CA GLU A 296 -5.48 14.41 18.99
C GLU A 296 -4.71 15.63 18.47
N ASN A 297 -3.78 15.42 17.56
CA ASN A 297 -3.01 16.50 16.94
C ASN A 297 -3.92 17.49 16.19
N TRP A 298 -4.97 17.01 15.55
CA TRP A 298 -5.94 17.91 14.92
C TRP A 298 -6.67 18.75 15.98
N VAL A 299 -7.17 18.14 17.06
CA VAL A 299 -7.83 18.86 18.16
C VAL A 299 -6.90 19.87 18.79
N LEU A 300 -5.64 19.51 19.04
CA LEU A 300 -4.64 20.43 19.60
C LEU A 300 -4.37 21.62 18.68
N LYS A 301 -4.24 21.38 17.35
CA LYS A 301 -4.09 22.47 16.36
C LYS A 301 -5.32 23.38 16.33
N PHE A 302 -6.51 22.79 16.41
CA PHE A 302 -7.77 23.53 16.51
C PHE A 302 -7.80 24.42 17.75
N MET A 303 -7.45 23.87 18.93
CA MET A 303 -7.31 24.62 20.16
C MET A 303 -6.28 25.73 20.07
N TYR A 304 -5.07 25.42 19.60
CA TYR A 304 -3.99 26.40 19.47
C TYR A 304 -4.39 27.59 18.59
N LYS A 305 -5.12 27.33 17.52
CA LYS A 305 -5.55 28.38 16.59
C LYS A 305 -6.65 29.28 17.16
N TYR A 306 -7.55 28.74 17.99
CA TYR A 306 -8.78 29.43 18.37
C TYR A 306 -8.91 29.74 19.87
N ASN A 307 -8.04 29.24 20.72
CA ASN A 307 -7.96 29.70 22.11
C ASN A 307 -7.39 31.10 22.15
N THR A 308 -7.97 31.96 23.02
CA THR A 308 -7.44 33.31 23.30
C THR A 308 -6.90 33.41 24.71
N GLN A 309 -7.42 32.64 25.68
CA GLN A 309 -6.92 32.58 27.05
C GLN A 309 -5.41 32.23 27.08
N TYR A 310 -4.63 33.01 27.81
CA TYR A 310 -3.16 32.95 27.89
C TYR A 310 -2.44 33.18 26.53
N GLY A 311 -3.18 33.68 25.53
CA GLY A 311 -2.67 33.95 24.21
C GLY A 311 -2.41 35.44 23.94
N TRP A 312 -2.35 35.79 22.66
CA TRP A 312 -2.24 37.17 22.21
C TRP A 312 -3.63 37.78 22.05
N HIS A 313 -3.82 38.99 22.62
CA HIS A 313 -5.01 39.80 22.46
C HIS A 313 -4.66 41.06 21.66
N LYS A 314 -5.48 41.42 20.71
CA LYS A 314 -5.38 42.68 19.97
C LYS A 314 -6.38 43.65 20.58
N PHE A 315 -5.87 44.71 21.22
CA PHE A 315 -6.66 45.66 21.98
C PHE A 315 -6.53 47.07 21.38
N LYS A 316 -7.66 47.75 21.22
CA LYS A 316 -7.70 49.16 20.86
C LYS A 316 -7.89 49.99 22.11
N THR A 317 -6.86 50.77 22.47
CA THR A 317 -6.77 51.59 23.68
C THR A 317 -7.75 52.77 23.65
N HIS A 318 -7.93 53.43 24.80
CA HIS A 318 -8.75 54.65 24.95
C HIS A 318 -8.39 55.76 23.95
N ASP A 319 -7.11 55.94 23.64
CA ASP A 319 -6.59 56.91 22.68
C ASP A 319 -6.51 56.35 21.24
N ARG A 320 -7.18 55.22 20.95
CA ARG A 320 -7.28 54.54 19.64
C ARG A 320 -5.99 53.91 19.13
N ARG A 321 -4.92 53.84 19.88
CA ARG A 321 -3.75 53.00 19.54
C ARG A 321 -4.12 51.51 19.53
N THR A 322 -3.41 50.68 18.78
CA THR A 322 -3.56 49.23 18.85
C THR A 322 -2.40 48.61 19.57
N LYS A 323 -2.68 47.94 20.68
CA LYS A 323 -1.71 47.16 21.46
C LYS A 323 -1.93 45.65 21.19
N LYS A 324 -0.83 44.88 21.23
CA LYS A 324 -0.84 43.45 21.33
C LYS A 324 -0.38 43.08 22.75
N ILE A 325 -1.25 42.47 23.51
CA ILE A 325 -1.01 42.09 24.89
C ILE A 325 -0.97 40.58 25.00
N TYR A 326 0.07 40.03 25.60
CA TYR A 326 0.23 38.59 25.73
C TYR A 326 -0.09 38.12 27.15
N GLY A 327 -0.83 36.97 27.21
CA GLY A 327 -1.08 36.29 28.47
C GLY A 327 -2.25 36.84 29.28
N GLY A 328 -2.44 36.23 30.44
CA GLY A 328 -3.54 36.51 31.36
C GLY A 328 -4.65 35.47 31.26
N PRO A 329 -5.43 35.35 32.35
CA PRO A 329 -6.44 34.29 32.51
C PRO A 329 -7.75 34.58 31.79
N TYR A 330 -7.93 35.74 31.14
CA TYR A 330 -9.13 36.07 30.38
C TYR A 330 -9.10 35.46 28.98
N GLY A 331 -10.25 35.08 28.51
CA GLY A 331 -10.44 34.66 27.12
C GLY A 331 -11.17 33.34 26.96
N TRP A 332 -11.10 32.82 25.76
CA TRP A 332 -11.78 31.60 25.35
C TRP A 332 -10.82 30.43 25.35
N ARG A 333 -11.26 29.29 25.90
CA ARG A 333 -10.47 28.06 25.94
C ARG A 333 -11.35 26.87 25.64
N ILE A 334 -10.97 26.09 24.63
CA ILE A 334 -11.64 24.86 24.23
C ILE A 334 -11.32 23.73 25.22
N SER A 335 -12.31 22.92 25.56
CA SER A 335 -12.17 21.71 26.37
C SER A 335 -11.65 20.56 25.50
N LYS A 336 -10.37 20.22 25.64
CA LYS A 336 -9.74 19.11 24.92
C LYS A 336 -10.53 17.80 25.05
N ASP A 337 -10.87 17.42 26.28
CA ASP A 337 -11.50 16.13 26.59
C ASP A 337 -12.90 16.00 25.99
N LYS A 338 -13.69 17.08 26.06
CA LYS A 338 -15.02 17.10 25.45
C LYS A 338 -14.95 17.06 23.94
N GLU A 339 -14.01 17.79 23.31
CA GLU A 339 -13.81 17.74 21.85
C GLU A 339 -13.33 16.37 21.40
N MET A 340 -12.32 15.78 22.08
CA MET A 340 -11.86 14.44 21.78
C MET A 340 -12.98 13.39 21.86
N THR A 341 -13.84 13.50 22.88
CA THR A 341 -14.99 12.61 23.05
C THR A 341 -16.01 12.78 21.93
N SER A 342 -16.31 14.03 21.55
CA SER A 342 -17.25 14.35 20.48
C SER A 342 -16.73 13.85 19.11
N VAL A 343 -15.45 14.11 18.79
CA VAL A 343 -14.83 13.63 17.54
C VAL A 343 -14.84 12.10 17.49
N LYS A 344 -14.52 11.41 18.59
CA LYS A 344 -14.64 9.94 18.66
C LYS A 344 -16.06 9.45 18.39
N LYS A 345 -17.06 10.10 19.00
CA LYS A 345 -18.48 9.77 18.81
C LYS A 345 -18.93 10.00 17.37
N MET A 346 -18.51 11.11 16.77
CA MET A 346 -18.77 11.41 15.36
C MET A 346 -18.20 10.33 14.43
N LEU A 347 -16.93 9.93 14.64
CA LEU A 347 -16.31 8.86 13.86
C LEU A 347 -16.98 7.50 14.05
N ALA A 348 -17.39 7.18 15.28
CA ALA A 348 -18.06 5.91 15.59
C ALA A 348 -19.45 5.82 14.95
N ASN A 349 -20.24 6.88 15.05
CA ASN A 349 -21.67 6.88 14.72
C ASN A 349 -21.98 7.48 13.33
N GLY A 350 -21.02 8.19 12.71
CA GLY A 350 -21.26 8.91 11.45
C GLY A 350 -22.23 10.09 11.60
N THR A 351 -22.26 10.73 12.78
CA THR A 351 -23.17 11.86 13.06
C THR A 351 -22.67 13.14 12.42
N THR A 352 -23.60 13.95 11.93
CA THR A 352 -23.34 15.31 11.44
C THR A 352 -23.97 16.31 12.38
N GLU A 353 -23.19 17.29 12.84
CA GLU A 353 -23.65 18.33 13.75
C GLU A 353 -23.05 19.69 13.42
N THR A 354 -23.81 20.74 13.76
CA THR A 354 -23.29 22.12 13.72
C THR A 354 -23.42 22.70 15.12
N ARG A 355 -22.31 23.16 15.68
CA ARG A 355 -22.25 23.68 17.04
C ARG A 355 -21.05 24.60 17.26
N GLU A 356 -21.02 25.28 18.42
CA GLU A 356 -19.80 25.87 18.96
C GLU A 356 -18.83 24.79 19.44
N PRO A 357 -17.52 25.10 19.57
CA PRO A 357 -16.61 24.28 20.35
C PRO A 357 -17.11 24.06 21.78
N TYR A 358 -16.75 22.93 22.38
CA TYR A 358 -16.96 22.76 23.81
C TYR A 358 -15.97 23.63 24.58
N TRP A 359 -16.45 24.78 25.03
CA TRP A 359 -15.61 25.71 25.79
C TRP A 359 -15.39 25.21 27.21
N ARG A 360 -14.15 25.31 27.68
CA ARG A 360 -13.78 25.18 29.10
C ARG A 360 -13.94 26.53 29.81
N GLU A 361 -13.50 27.60 29.13
CA GLU A 361 -13.61 28.99 29.58
C GLU A 361 -14.19 29.82 28.44
N LYS A 362 -14.99 30.85 28.79
CA LYS A 362 -15.60 31.75 27.82
C LYS A 362 -15.27 33.21 28.18
N GLY A 363 -14.80 33.96 27.20
CA GLY A 363 -14.78 35.42 27.27
C GLY A 363 -16.14 36.03 27.04
N LYS A 364 -16.27 37.35 27.09
CA LYS A 364 -17.53 38.07 26.89
C LYS A 364 -18.06 37.97 25.46
N VAL A 365 -17.17 37.98 24.50
CA VAL A 365 -17.48 37.93 23.07
C VAL A 365 -16.37 37.19 22.34
N TYR A 366 -16.67 36.60 21.18
CA TYR A 366 -15.66 36.04 20.28
C TYR A 366 -15.70 36.84 18.97
N ASP A 367 -14.51 37.30 18.50
CA ASP A 367 -14.36 38.15 17.29
C ASP A 367 -15.23 39.44 17.29
N GLY A 368 -15.47 40.03 18.47
CA GLY A 368 -16.19 41.28 18.63
C GLY A 368 -15.31 42.54 18.44
N VAL A 369 -15.83 43.67 18.89
CA VAL A 369 -15.02 44.88 19.05
C VAL A 369 -13.93 44.62 20.09
N ASN A 370 -12.68 45.00 19.84
CA ASN A 370 -11.51 44.64 20.66
C ASN A 370 -11.33 43.11 20.79
N GLY A 371 -11.57 42.34 19.71
CA GLY A 371 -11.36 40.90 19.72
C GLY A 371 -12.31 40.18 20.68
N ASP A 372 -11.76 39.51 21.69
CA ASP A 372 -12.53 38.77 22.70
C ASP A 372 -12.83 39.58 23.99
N ILE A 373 -12.31 40.81 24.11
CA ILE A 373 -12.48 41.70 25.27
C ILE A 373 -13.87 42.34 25.20
N GLY A 374 -14.31 42.76 24.01
CA GLY A 374 -15.60 43.43 23.83
C GLY A 374 -15.54 44.95 24.12
N ASP A 375 -16.69 45.51 24.43
CA ASP A 375 -16.93 46.94 24.59
C ASP A 375 -17.14 47.40 26.04
N THR A 376 -17.07 46.50 27.00
CA THR A 376 -17.23 46.75 28.43
C THR A 376 -16.05 46.15 29.18
N TYR A 377 -15.14 46.99 29.67
CA TYR A 377 -13.87 46.56 30.25
C TYR A 377 -13.27 47.67 31.14
N VAL A 378 -12.30 47.27 31.98
CA VAL A 378 -11.38 48.19 32.67
C VAL A 378 -10.09 48.22 31.90
N GLU A 379 -9.56 49.40 31.58
CA GLU A 379 -8.29 49.62 30.94
C GLU A 379 -7.35 50.25 31.98
N VAL A 380 -6.15 49.70 32.12
CA VAL A 380 -5.10 50.22 32.98
C VAL A 380 -3.91 50.62 32.11
N ASP A 381 -3.81 51.89 31.76
CA ASP A 381 -2.64 52.44 31.11
C ASP A 381 -1.57 52.71 32.20
N MET A 382 -0.63 51.76 32.35
CA MET A 382 0.40 51.81 33.36
C MET A 382 1.48 52.85 33.01
N GLY A 383 1.64 53.18 31.74
CA GLY A 383 2.54 54.25 31.32
C GLY A 383 1.97 55.62 31.65
N ALA A 384 0.68 55.85 31.48
CA ALA A 384 -0.03 57.05 31.85
C ALA A 384 -0.49 57.06 33.31
N GLN A 385 -0.35 55.96 34.04
CA GLN A 385 -0.82 55.78 35.43
C GLN A 385 -2.28 56.17 35.59
N THR A 386 -3.14 55.70 34.66
CA THR A 386 -4.56 56.02 34.61
C THR A 386 -5.41 54.77 34.40
N VAL A 387 -6.50 54.65 35.13
CA VAL A 387 -7.52 53.62 34.99
C VAL A 387 -8.70 54.21 34.29
N TYR A 388 -9.18 53.55 33.21
CA TYR A 388 -10.38 53.88 32.51
C TYR A 388 -11.41 52.73 32.62
N TYR A 389 -12.68 53.06 32.76
CA TYR A 389 -13.77 52.08 32.66
C TYR A 389 -14.68 52.40 31.46
N PHE A 390 -14.81 51.48 30.58
CA PHE A 390 -15.70 51.52 29.42
C PHE A 390 -16.91 50.64 29.67
N LYS A 391 -18.09 51.12 29.29
CA LYS A 391 -19.34 50.34 29.29
C LYS A 391 -20.05 50.57 28.00
N LYS A 392 -20.31 49.51 27.23
CA LYS A 392 -20.95 49.56 25.89
C LYS A 392 -20.22 50.57 24.98
N GLY A 393 -18.89 50.51 24.93
CA GLY A 393 -18.03 51.36 24.10
C GLY A 393 -17.92 52.84 24.53
N LYS A 394 -18.55 53.25 25.66
CA LYS A 394 -18.56 54.64 26.16
C LYS A 394 -17.70 54.73 27.45
N LEU A 395 -16.78 55.67 27.49
CA LEU A 395 -16.06 56.00 28.69
C LEU A 395 -17.02 56.45 29.80
N LYS A 396 -16.99 55.77 30.93
CA LYS A 396 -17.85 56.06 32.11
C LYS A 396 -17.10 56.58 33.28
N PHE A 397 -15.81 56.27 33.38
CA PHE A 397 -14.99 56.69 34.49
C PHE A 397 -13.51 56.67 34.07
N ALA A 398 -12.76 57.67 34.60
CA ALA A 398 -11.31 57.71 34.50
C ALA A 398 -10.73 58.28 35.80
N THR A 399 -9.58 57.75 36.22
CA THR A 399 -8.88 58.22 37.45
C THR A 399 -7.39 57.92 37.37
N SER A 400 -6.59 58.81 37.97
CA SER A 400 -5.19 58.50 38.21
C SER A 400 -5.02 57.34 39.19
N CYS A 401 -3.95 56.57 39.05
CA CYS A 401 -3.64 55.44 39.90
C CYS A 401 -2.15 55.41 40.22
N VAL A 402 -1.75 54.50 41.12
CA VAL A 402 -0.34 54.10 41.28
C VAL A 402 -0.26 52.60 41.20
N THR A 403 0.40 52.12 40.15
CA THR A 403 0.63 50.68 39.90
C THR A 403 1.85 50.18 40.68
N GLY A 404 2.20 48.91 40.50
CA GLY A 404 3.36 48.30 41.14
C GLY A 404 4.67 48.99 40.79
N LYS A 405 5.58 49.02 41.75
CA LYS A 405 6.93 49.56 41.57
C LYS A 405 7.64 48.84 40.44
N MET A 406 8.40 49.57 39.64
CA MET A 406 9.10 49.05 38.47
C MET A 406 10.30 48.15 38.82
N THR A 407 10.06 47.13 39.64
CA THR A 407 10.98 46.02 39.95
C THR A 407 10.38 44.69 39.51
N ALA A 408 11.21 43.68 39.30
CA ALA A 408 10.76 42.40 38.78
C ALA A 408 9.69 41.71 39.65
N ASP A 409 9.79 41.92 40.97
CA ASP A 409 8.91 41.33 42.01
C ASP A 409 7.64 42.10 42.28
N ARG A 410 7.60 43.41 41.92
CA ARG A 410 6.48 44.30 42.29
C ARG A 410 5.73 44.94 41.15
N LYS A 411 6.23 44.87 39.92
CA LYS A 411 5.52 45.48 38.79
C LYS A 411 4.15 44.85 38.57
N THR A 412 3.14 45.66 38.29
CA THR A 412 1.86 45.17 37.83
C THR A 412 2.06 44.43 36.48
N PRO A 413 1.57 43.21 36.32
CA PRO A 413 1.78 42.44 35.07
C PRO A 413 1.00 43.06 33.92
N GLU A 414 1.64 43.15 32.73
CA GLU A 414 0.88 43.33 31.49
C GLU A 414 0.10 42.08 31.20
N CYS A 415 -1.21 42.20 31.06
CA CYS A 415 -2.08 41.05 30.84
C CYS A 415 -3.50 41.45 30.41
N VAL A 416 -4.25 40.47 29.90
CA VAL A 416 -5.70 40.56 29.83
C VAL A 416 -6.29 39.59 30.86
N ALA A 417 -6.87 40.18 31.92
CA ALA A 417 -7.44 39.47 33.07
C ALA A 417 -8.92 39.80 33.20
N TYR A 418 -9.55 39.50 34.33
CA TYR A 418 -10.92 39.85 34.61
C TYR A 418 -11.13 40.04 36.14
N ILE A 419 -12.16 40.82 36.53
CA ILE A 419 -12.54 40.98 37.93
C ILE A 419 -12.94 39.62 38.50
N LEU A 420 -12.10 39.06 39.36
CA LEU A 420 -12.30 37.72 39.95
C LEU A 420 -13.50 37.72 40.93
N TYR A 421 -13.53 38.70 41.82
CA TYR A 421 -14.60 38.94 42.77
C TYR A 421 -14.50 40.38 43.30
N LYS A 422 -15.44 40.77 44.20
CA LYS A 422 -15.45 42.09 44.83
C LYS A 422 -15.68 41.93 46.32
N GLN A 423 -14.92 42.66 47.13
CA GLN A 423 -15.07 42.72 48.59
C GLN A 423 -15.09 44.17 49.05
N PRO A 424 -16.00 44.57 49.98
CA PRO A 424 -16.05 45.95 50.49
C PRO A 424 -14.77 46.33 51.24
N SER A 425 -14.17 45.38 51.91
CA SER A 425 -12.88 45.51 52.63
C SER A 425 -12.10 44.24 52.63
N ALA A 426 -10.77 44.34 52.70
CA ALA A 426 -9.84 43.19 52.77
C ALA A 426 -8.56 43.59 53.47
N THR A 427 -7.90 42.66 54.15
CA THR A 427 -6.53 42.83 54.65
C THR A 427 -5.61 42.20 53.66
N LEU A 428 -4.74 42.99 53.00
CA LEU A 428 -3.75 42.53 52.04
C LEU A 428 -2.42 42.37 52.76
N SER A 429 -1.92 41.15 52.86
CA SER A 429 -0.67 40.84 53.55
C SER A 429 0.34 40.23 52.57
N GLY A 430 1.61 40.55 52.75
CA GLY A 430 2.75 40.02 52.01
C GLY A 430 4.02 40.14 52.81
N GLN A 431 5.17 39.86 52.21
CA GLN A 431 6.45 39.95 52.87
C GLN A 431 6.72 41.40 53.33
N GLY A 432 6.72 41.62 54.68
CA GLY A 432 7.02 42.89 55.28
C GLY A 432 5.91 43.93 55.27
N TYR A 433 4.62 43.53 54.91
CA TYR A 433 3.48 44.43 54.98
C TYR A 433 2.19 43.74 55.36
N SER A 434 1.30 44.47 56.00
CA SER A 434 -0.13 44.13 56.12
C SER A 434 -0.89 45.44 56.05
N SER A 435 -1.91 45.51 55.20
CA SER A 435 -2.63 46.76 54.95
C SER A 435 -4.15 46.49 54.79
N ASP A 436 -4.95 47.14 55.57
CA ASP A 436 -6.39 47.13 55.44
C ASP A 436 -6.83 48.07 54.31
N VAL A 437 -7.54 47.51 53.32
CA VAL A 437 -7.98 48.24 52.16
C VAL A 437 -9.51 48.18 52.04
N LYS A 438 -10.08 49.19 51.40
CA LYS A 438 -11.53 49.18 51.00
C LYS A 438 -11.65 48.96 49.52
N TYR A 439 -12.79 48.41 49.10
CA TYR A 439 -13.17 48.23 47.70
C TYR A 439 -12.19 47.31 46.93
N TRP A 440 -11.89 46.12 47.48
CA TRP A 440 -10.97 45.15 46.91
C TRP A 440 -11.59 44.49 45.67
N MET A 441 -10.91 44.57 44.54
CA MET A 441 -11.30 44.03 43.22
C MET A 441 -10.10 43.33 42.58
N PRO A 442 -9.77 42.10 43.00
CA PRO A 442 -8.68 41.33 42.36
C PRO A 442 -9.02 40.98 40.92
N PHE A 443 -7.98 40.98 40.06
CA PHE A 443 -8.16 40.59 38.64
C PHE A 443 -7.13 39.55 38.16
N ILE A 444 -5.97 39.42 38.79
CA ILE A 444 -4.98 38.37 38.50
C ILE A 444 -4.20 38.00 39.75
N GLY A 445 -4.24 36.73 40.19
CA GLY A 445 -3.60 36.30 41.42
C GLY A 445 -4.00 37.18 42.59
N ASN A 446 -3.01 37.77 43.28
CA ASN A 446 -3.18 38.70 44.41
C ASN A 446 -3.09 40.18 43.96
N VAL A 447 -3.17 40.45 42.66
CA VAL A 447 -3.15 41.82 42.14
C VAL A 447 -4.58 42.28 41.85
N GLY A 448 -4.93 43.46 42.33
CA GLY A 448 -6.28 44.03 42.16
C GLY A 448 -6.32 45.53 42.35
N PHE A 449 -7.47 46.11 42.17
CA PHE A 449 -7.77 47.50 42.49
C PHE A 449 -8.24 47.62 43.95
N HIS A 450 -7.79 48.66 44.64
CA HIS A 450 -8.26 48.96 46.00
C HIS A 450 -7.99 50.44 46.36
N SER A 451 -8.62 50.91 47.43
CA SER A 451 -8.31 52.22 48.00
C SER A 451 -6.91 52.26 48.63
N ALA A 452 -6.23 53.38 48.50
CA ALA A 452 -4.91 53.61 49.15
C ALA A 452 -4.90 54.97 49.87
N PRO A 453 -5.62 55.08 51.00
CA PRO A 453 -5.77 56.34 51.69
C PRO A 453 -4.45 56.92 52.25
N TRP A 454 -3.42 56.08 52.34
CA TRP A 454 -2.06 56.49 52.81
C TRP A 454 -1.27 57.22 51.73
N ARG A 455 -1.76 57.31 50.48
CA ARG A 455 -1.08 58.03 49.40
C ARG A 455 -1.60 59.47 49.30
N GLY A 456 -0.65 60.41 49.25
CA GLY A 456 -0.96 61.83 49.00
C GLY A 456 -1.03 62.18 47.52
N SER A 457 -0.44 61.37 46.64
CA SER A 457 -0.42 61.59 45.18
C SER A 457 -0.68 60.33 44.37
N PHE A 458 -1.26 60.51 43.20
CA PHE A 458 -1.60 59.47 42.24
C PHE A 458 -1.26 59.96 40.81
N GLY A 459 -0.85 59.03 39.95
CA GLY A 459 -0.44 59.34 38.59
C GLY A 459 1.03 59.69 38.44
N GLY A 460 1.43 60.13 37.26
CA GLY A 460 2.79 60.58 36.96
C GLY A 460 3.84 59.49 37.13
N SER A 461 4.97 59.85 37.74
CA SER A 461 6.10 58.92 37.94
C SER A 461 6.12 58.23 39.32
N GLU A 462 5.07 58.35 40.13
CA GLU A 462 4.98 57.77 41.47
C GLU A 462 5.30 56.26 41.49
N TYR A 463 4.85 55.52 40.51
CA TYR A 463 5.05 54.06 40.41
C TYR A 463 6.52 53.65 40.22
N ILE A 464 7.39 54.54 39.75
CA ILE A 464 8.80 54.23 39.50
C ILE A 464 9.55 54.00 40.80
N SER A 465 9.42 54.92 41.77
CA SER A 465 10.15 54.90 43.02
C SER A 465 9.28 54.48 44.21
N ASN A 466 8.00 54.87 44.21
CA ASN A 466 7.04 54.71 45.31
C ASN A 466 5.80 53.89 44.87
N GLY A 467 6.00 52.92 43.95
CA GLY A 467 4.95 52.05 43.49
C GLY A 467 4.43 51.07 44.56
N SER A 468 3.32 50.41 44.25
CA SER A 468 2.74 49.36 45.09
C SER A 468 3.54 48.05 45.03
N HIS A 469 3.09 47.01 45.73
CA HIS A 469 3.58 45.63 45.58
C HIS A 469 2.92 44.85 44.42
N GLY A 470 2.36 45.57 43.46
CA GLY A 470 1.72 44.99 42.27
C GLY A 470 0.29 45.44 42.05
N CYS A 471 -0.45 45.78 43.11
CA CYS A 471 -1.82 46.26 43.03
C CYS A 471 -1.94 47.63 42.35
N VAL A 472 -3.09 47.92 41.82
CA VAL A 472 -3.47 49.25 41.28
C VAL A 472 -4.12 50.06 42.40
N ASN A 473 -3.34 50.94 43.02
CA ASN A 473 -3.78 51.82 44.10
C ASN A 473 -4.62 52.97 43.55
N LEU A 474 -5.75 53.22 44.14
CA LEU A 474 -6.70 54.25 43.73
C LEU A 474 -6.99 55.23 44.91
N PRO A 475 -7.31 56.51 44.63
CA PRO A 475 -7.97 57.36 45.59
C PRO A 475 -9.21 56.71 46.16
N THR A 476 -9.55 56.87 47.43
CA THR A 476 -10.65 56.18 48.09
C THR A 476 -11.99 56.40 47.38
N TYR A 477 -12.29 57.64 46.95
CA TYR A 477 -13.51 57.94 46.20
C TYR A 477 -13.55 57.26 44.82
N ALA A 478 -12.38 57.16 44.16
CA ALA A 478 -12.23 56.55 42.87
C ALA A 478 -12.41 55.03 42.97
N ALA A 479 -11.82 54.39 43.99
CA ALA A 479 -12.02 52.96 44.27
C ALA A 479 -13.48 52.65 44.56
N ALA A 480 -14.17 53.49 45.35
CA ALA A 480 -15.61 53.36 45.60
C ALA A 480 -16.47 53.47 44.33
N THR A 481 -16.11 54.39 43.42
CA THR A 481 -16.81 54.58 42.15
C THR A 481 -16.58 53.39 41.23
N LEU A 482 -15.31 52.93 41.00
CA LEU A 482 -14.98 51.78 40.18
C LEU A 482 -15.66 50.51 40.72
N TYR A 483 -15.67 50.32 42.05
CA TYR A 483 -16.33 49.19 42.71
C TYR A 483 -17.82 49.10 42.39
N LYS A 484 -18.53 50.24 42.31
CA LYS A 484 -19.95 50.28 41.91
C LYS A 484 -20.16 49.98 40.44
N LEU A 485 -19.20 50.35 39.57
CA LEU A 485 -19.33 50.26 38.14
C LEU A 485 -19.04 48.88 37.59
N VAL A 486 -18.01 48.22 38.08
CA VAL A 486 -17.51 46.92 37.59
C VAL A 486 -18.36 45.76 38.12
N SER A 487 -18.41 44.72 37.34
CA SER A 487 -19.00 43.43 37.70
C SER A 487 -17.92 42.32 37.68
N GLN A 488 -18.15 41.26 38.45
CA GLN A 488 -17.35 40.06 38.37
C GLN A 488 -17.35 39.53 36.90
N GLY A 489 -16.17 39.15 36.41
CA GLY A 489 -15.97 38.72 35.05
C GLY A 489 -15.79 39.83 34.01
N ASP A 490 -15.85 41.14 34.43
CA ASP A 490 -15.48 42.22 33.52
C ASP A 490 -13.99 42.14 33.15
N PRO A 491 -13.63 42.24 31.86
CA PRO A 491 -12.23 42.23 31.44
C PRO A 491 -11.42 43.36 32.03
N VAL A 492 -10.18 43.08 32.39
CA VAL A 492 -9.16 44.06 32.82
C VAL A 492 -7.98 43.95 31.85
N VAL A 493 -7.67 45.04 31.19
CA VAL A 493 -6.59 45.14 30.23
C VAL A 493 -5.51 46.04 30.81
N ALA A 494 -4.37 45.48 31.21
CA ALA A 494 -3.25 46.22 31.78
C ALA A 494 -2.05 46.20 30.80
N TYR A 495 -1.51 47.39 30.48
CA TYR A 495 -0.41 47.55 29.53
C TYR A 495 0.42 48.82 29.83
N TYR A 496 1.66 48.85 29.30
CA TYR A 496 2.53 50.03 29.25
C TYR A 496 2.47 50.76 27.91
#